data_81b5fa2a0e47fa223c62bf2de6b038c5
#
_entry.id   81b5fa2a0e47fa223c62bf2de6b038c5
#
_cell.length_a   1.000
_cell.length_b   1.000
_cell.length_c   1.000
_cell.angle_alpha   90.00
_cell.angle_beta   90.00
_cell.angle_gamma   90.00
#
_symmetry.space_group_name_H-M   'P 1'
#
loop_
_entity.id
_entity.type
_entity.pdbx_description
1 polymer ?
#
loop_
_entity_poly.entity_id
_entity_poly.type
_entity_poly.pdbx_seq_one_letter_code
_entity_poly.pdbx_strand_id
1 'polypeptide(L)'
;MGYKTLDQNISFAEVALASSMENNRSLKMMEKVNQIIDWSHIETLLMGHYQAGTSKEGADAYSPLVLLKGLLLQKWFRIPSDPELENQINDRVSFKKFLGLPFDQPSPDHSTFCRFRSRLSKKAMIKINSEVLLQFSQKGLTIHEGIAVDARLVLSASHPLRNEERKKLKEKRETPEGKLDKNGKPLKFSRDVESDWTIKNDKPHYGLKEHASVDIHHGFLLATEITPASHHDSLYLPYCTAASCHTAQPIGKVYADKGYFGEPNRTFLCLNHIEDGIMRKDTTTAKITHFEKERNKRISKKRYIVEQYFGLSHLYQGAFRARFPRIITNMIDVLCRQMAFNLFRGSKILVPA
;
A
#
# COMPACT_ATOMS: atom_id res chain seq x y z
N MET A 1 18.46 -1.62 -26.72
CA MET A 1 18.42 -2.49 -25.53
C MET A 1 17.03 -2.49 -24.97
N GLY A 2 16.64 -3.60 -24.41
CA GLY A 2 15.32 -3.85 -23.90
C GLY A 2 15.37 -4.42 -22.49
N TYR A 3 14.29 -5.02 -22.11
CA TYR A 3 14.24 -5.86 -20.91
C TYR A 3 14.89 -7.21 -21.22
N LYS A 4 15.45 -7.86 -20.19
CA LYS A 4 15.95 -9.23 -20.29
C LYS A 4 14.87 -10.14 -20.85
N THR A 5 15.18 -10.82 -21.93
CA THR A 5 14.34 -11.94 -22.39
C THR A 5 14.60 -13.10 -21.45
N LEU A 6 13.57 -13.46 -20.68
CA LEU A 6 13.63 -14.62 -19.80
C LEU A 6 13.29 -15.86 -20.63
N ASP A 7 14.14 -16.87 -20.58
CA ASP A 7 13.86 -18.14 -21.24
C ASP A 7 12.64 -18.79 -20.56
N GLN A 8 11.59 -19.04 -21.36
CA GLN A 8 10.36 -19.65 -20.89
C GLN A 8 10.33 -21.16 -21.17
N ASN A 9 11.41 -21.72 -21.71
CA ASN A 9 11.51 -23.15 -21.92
C ASN A 9 11.54 -23.85 -20.56
N ILE A 10 10.74 -24.91 -20.43
CA ILE A 10 10.70 -25.73 -19.22
C ILE A 10 12.05 -26.42 -19.09
N SER A 11 12.80 -26.10 -18.06
CA SER A 11 14.08 -26.73 -17.78
C SER A 11 13.89 -28.14 -17.20
N PHE A 12 14.90 -29.00 -17.37
CA PHE A 12 14.88 -30.33 -16.73
C PHE A 12 14.72 -30.24 -15.21
N ALA A 13 15.28 -29.19 -14.59
CA ALA A 13 15.10 -28.91 -13.16
C ALA A 13 13.64 -28.58 -12.80
N GLU A 14 12.91 -27.90 -13.66
CA GLU A 14 11.48 -27.64 -13.44
C GLU A 14 10.63 -28.87 -13.46
N VAL A 15 10.92 -29.79 -14.42
CA VAL A 15 10.23 -31.07 -14.50
C VAL A 15 10.55 -31.93 -13.26
N ALA A 16 11.82 -32.00 -12.84
CA ALA A 16 12.24 -32.77 -11.67
C ALA A 16 11.62 -32.27 -10.37
N LEU A 17 11.41 -30.94 -10.23
CA LEU A 17 10.83 -30.31 -9.04
C LEU A 17 9.30 -30.24 -9.07
N ALA A 18 8.66 -30.50 -10.22
CA ALA A 18 7.20 -30.31 -10.39
C ALA A 18 6.39 -31.08 -9.33
N SER A 19 6.73 -32.36 -9.07
CA SER A 19 6.03 -33.17 -8.08
C SER A 19 6.22 -32.68 -6.64
N SER A 20 7.40 -32.16 -6.30
CA SER A 20 7.68 -31.61 -4.96
C SER A 20 6.98 -30.29 -4.74
N MET A 21 6.66 -29.53 -5.80
CA MET A 21 5.96 -28.26 -5.75
C MET A 21 4.44 -28.38 -5.76
N GLU A 22 3.88 -29.50 -6.15
CA GLU A 22 2.43 -29.71 -6.30
C GLU A 22 1.63 -29.36 -5.04
N ASN A 23 2.19 -29.66 -3.87
CA ASN A 23 1.56 -29.35 -2.57
C ASN A 23 2.13 -28.09 -1.90
N ASN A 24 2.93 -27.29 -2.60
CA ASN A 24 3.49 -26.07 -2.03
C ASN A 24 2.39 -25.01 -1.79
N ARG A 25 2.07 -24.78 -0.51
CA ARG A 25 1.02 -23.85 -0.10
C ARG A 25 1.24 -22.42 -0.57
N SER A 26 2.49 -21.97 -0.57
CA SER A 26 2.84 -20.63 -1.04
C SER A 26 2.63 -20.48 -2.54
N LEU A 27 3.02 -21.51 -3.31
CA LEU A 27 2.82 -21.51 -4.75
C LEU A 27 1.33 -21.52 -5.10
N LYS A 28 0.52 -22.39 -4.47
CA LYS A 28 -0.95 -22.42 -4.66
C LYS A 28 -1.60 -21.05 -4.43
N MET A 29 -1.16 -20.32 -3.41
CA MET A 29 -1.65 -18.95 -3.15
C MET A 29 -1.28 -18.00 -4.29
N MET A 30 -0.03 -18.03 -4.77
CA MET A 30 0.43 -17.16 -5.85
C MET A 30 -0.21 -17.51 -7.20
N GLU A 31 -0.47 -18.79 -7.46
CA GLU A 31 -1.20 -19.27 -8.64
C GLU A 31 -2.65 -18.78 -8.65
N LYS A 32 -3.34 -18.84 -7.49
CA LYS A 32 -4.68 -18.21 -7.35
C LYS A 32 -4.66 -16.72 -7.69
N VAL A 33 -3.64 -15.99 -7.26
CA VAL A 33 -3.47 -14.58 -7.61
C VAL A 33 -3.28 -14.41 -9.12
N ASN A 34 -2.45 -15.24 -9.76
CA ASN A 34 -2.26 -15.18 -11.22
C ASN A 34 -3.55 -15.47 -12.01
N GLN A 35 -4.47 -16.29 -11.48
CA GLN A 35 -5.76 -16.58 -12.12
C GLN A 35 -6.75 -15.42 -12.09
N ILE A 36 -6.65 -14.55 -11.09
CA ILE A 36 -7.63 -13.46 -10.90
C ILE A 36 -7.21 -12.14 -11.55
N ILE A 37 -5.95 -12.00 -11.96
CA ILE A 37 -5.38 -10.75 -12.48
C ILE A 37 -4.80 -10.96 -13.87
N ASP A 38 -5.17 -10.08 -14.79
CA ASP A 38 -4.43 -9.88 -16.03
C ASP A 38 -3.24 -8.95 -15.77
N TRP A 39 -2.07 -9.55 -15.71
CA TRP A 39 -0.82 -8.83 -15.47
C TRP A 39 -0.37 -7.97 -16.65
N SER A 40 -0.85 -8.21 -17.88
CA SER A 40 -0.44 -7.48 -19.08
C SER A 40 -0.84 -6.01 -19.01
N HIS A 41 -2.04 -5.71 -18.51
CA HIS A 41 -2.50 -4.34 -18.27
C HIS A 41 -1.65 -3.63 -17.21
N ILE A 42 -1.30 -4.34 -16.12
CA ILE A 42 -0.44 -3.81 -15.06
C ILE A 42 0.97 -3.55 -15.59
N GLU A 43 1.52 -4.45 -16.40
CA GLU A 43 2.84 -4.27 -17.03
C GLU A 43 2.86 -3.06 -17.97
N THR A 44 1.82 -2.89 -18.79
CA THR A 44 1.66 -1.72 -19.66
C THR A 44 1.67 -0.41 -18.87
N LEU A 45 0.92 -0.36 -17.75
CA LEU A 45 0.94 0.81 -16.85
C LEU A 45 2.32 1.06 -16.25
N LEU A 46 3.01 0.00 -15.81
CA LEU A 46 4.36 0.09 -15.28
C LEU A 46 5.35 0.61 -16.31
N MET A 47 5.33 0.10 -17.54
CA MET A 47 6.21 0.54 -18.63
C MET A 47 6.01 2.02 -18.95
N GLY A 48 4.78 2.52 -18.88
CA GLY A 48 4.48 3.95 -19.06
C GLY A 48 5.04 4.86 -17.96
N HIS A 49 5.41 4.31 -16.81
CA HIS A 49 5.87 5.08 -15.64
C HIS A 49 7.29 4.74 -15.17
N TYR A 50 7.87 3.64 -15.63
CA TYR A 50 9.19 3.18 -15.25
C TYR A 50 10.09 3.05 -16.47
N GLN A 51 10.93 4.06 -16.65
CA GLN A 51 11.91 4.08 -17.74
C GLN A 51 13.23 3.46 -17.27
N ALA A 52 13.44 2.20 -17.63
CA ALA A 52 14.70 1.49 -17.45
C ALA A 52 15.02 0.72 -18.73
N GLY A 53 16.30 0.38 -18.94
CA GLY A 53 16.74 -0.34 -20.14
C GLY A 53 16.74 0.52 -21.41
N THR A 54 16.69 1.85 -21.29
CA THR A 54 16.75 2.79 -22.41
C THR A 54 18.18 3.18 -22.83
N SER A 55 19.18 2.91 -21.98
CA SER A 55 20.59 3.13 -22.31
C SER A 55 21.07 2.09 -23.31
N LYS A 56 21.93 2.52 -24.24
CA LYS A 56 22.62 1.62 -25.19
C LYS A 56 23.78 0.84 -24.55
N GLU A 57 24.17 1.23 -23.35
CA GLU A 57 25.28 0.65 -22.60
C GLU A 57 24.78 -0.01 -21.31
N GLY A 58 25.43 -1.09 -20.89
CA GLY A 58 25.13 -1.80 -19.66
C GLY A 58 24.32 -3.09 -19.86
N ALA A 59 24.01 -3.78 -18.76
CA ALA A 59 23.21 -5.00 -18.77
C ALA A 59 21.71 -4.71 -19.01
N ASP A 60 21.02 -5.61 -19.67
CA ASP A 60 19.56 -5.53 -19.86
C ASP A 60 18.82 -5.47 -18.53
N ALA A 61 17.77 -4.64 -18.50
CA ALA A 61 16.97 -4.45 -17.31
C ALA A 61 15.99 -5.61 -17.10
N TYR A 62 15.66 -5.90 -15.86
CA TYR A 62 14.51 -6.76 -15.55
C TYR A 62 13.20 -6.04 -15.88
N SER A 63 12.19 -6.78 -16.36
CA SER A 63 10.84 -6.23 -16.53
C SER A 63 10.34 -5.59 -15.22
N PRO A 64 9.71 -4.41 -15.29
CA PRO A 64 9.15 -3.76 -14.11
C PRO A 64 8.07 -4.64 -13.43
N LEU A 65 7.42 -5.54 -14.16
CA LEU A 65 6.47 -6.50 -13.60
C LEU A 65 7.17 -7.51 -12.67
N VAL A 66 8.32 -8.04 -13.07
CA VAL A 66 9.13 -8.93 -12.21
C VAL A 66 9.49 -8.23 -10.90
N LEU A 67 9.91 -6.96 -10.98
CA LEU A 67 10.27 -6.18 -9.80
C LEU A 67 9.06 -5.87 -8.91
N LEU A 68 7.92 -5.53 -9.50
CA LEU A 68 6.67 -5.33 -8.74
C LEU A 68 6.25 -6.63 -8.03
N LYS A 69 6.22 -7.76 -8.74
CA LYS A 69 5.92 -9.07 -8.14
C LYS A 69 6.87 -9.40 -6.98
N GLY A 70 8.17 -9.06 -7.10
CA GLY A 70 9.12 -9.18 -5.99
C GLY A 70 8.73 -8.34 -4.77
N LEU A 71 8.29 -7.09 -4.96
CA LEU A 71 7.79 -6.28 -3.86
C LEU A 71 6.49 -6.85 -3.24
N LEU A 72 5.64 -7.52 -4.01
CA LEU A 72 4.47 -8.22 -3.47
C LEU A 72 4.88 -9.41 -2.59
N LEU A 73 5.87 -10.21 -3.01
CA LEU A 73 6.43 -11.27 -2.18
C LEU A 73 6.95 -10.72 -0.85
N GLN A 74 7.62 -9.57 -0.89
CA GLN A 74 8.10 -8.90 0.32
C GLN A 74 6.95 -8.61 1.31
N LYS A 75 5.76 -8.27 0.83
CA LYS A 75 4.60 -8.01 1.69
C LYS A 75 3.93 -9.30 2.17
N TRP A 76 3.69 -10.25 1.31
CA TRP A 76 3.01 -11.50 1.67
C TRP A 76 3.81 -12.36 2.65
N PHE A 77 5.14 -12.34 2.55
CA PHE A 77 6.02 -13.16 3.38
C PHE A 77 6.75 -12.37 4.46
N ARG A 78 6.37 -11.09 4.71
CA ARG A 78 6.96 -10.20 5.73
C ARG A 78 8.48 -10.11 5.65
N ILE A 79 9.03 -10.08 4.45
CA ILE A 79 10.47 -10.02 4.25
C ILE A 79 10.99 -8.64 4.68
N PRO A 80 11.93 -8.57 5.64
CA PRO A 80 12.24 -7.32 6.33
C PRO A 80 13.07 -6.35 5.48
N SER A 81 13.89 -6.83 4.55
CA SER A 81 14.82 -6.00 3.79
C SER A 81 14.92 -6.44 2.33
N ASP A 82 15.51 -5.59 1.50
CA ASP A 82 15.74 -5.91 0.08
C ASP A 82 16.86 -6.97 -0.10
N PRO A 83 17.96 -6.96 0.69
CA PRO A 83 18.91 -8.09 0.67
C PRO A 83 18.26 -9.42 1.04
N GLU A 84 17.39 -9.43 2.03
CA GLU A 84 16.67 -10.66 2.39
C GLU A 84 15.66 -11.08 1.32
N LEU A 85 15.06 -10.13 0.60
CA LEU A 85 14.20 -10.44 -0.54
C LEU A 85 15.00 -11.14 -1.66
N GLU A 86 16.16 -10.61 -2.02
CA GLU A 86 17.09 -11.22 -2.97
C GLU A 86 17.45 -12.65 -2.55
N ASN A 87 17.85 -12.83 -1.29
CA ASN A 87 18.23 -14.13 -0.72
C ASN A 87 17.06 -15.13 -0.84
N GLN A 88 15.87 -14.76 -0.39
CA GLN A 88 14.71 -15.66 -0.42
C GLN A 88 14.19 -15.97 -1.83
N ILE A 89 14.35 -15.06 -2.80
CA ILE A 89 14.01 -15.36 -4.20
C ILE A 89 14.98 -16.41 -4.76
N ASN A 90 16.27 -16.32 -4.43
CA ASN A 90 17.26 -17.28 -4.89
C ASN A 90 17.11 -18.65 -4.22
N ASP A 91 16.70 -18.70 -2.96
CA ASP A 91 16.51 -19.92 -2.18
C ASP A 91 15.21 -20.67 -2.52
N ARG A 92 14.12 -19.92 -2.84
CA ARG A 92 12.77 -20.50 -3.00
C ARG A 92 12.35 -20.64 -4.46
N VAL A 93 12.28 -21.85 -4.93
CA VAL A 93 11.79 -22.20 -6.27
C VAL A 93 10.39 -21.63 -6.54
N SER A 94 9.48 -21.67 -5.55
CA SER A 94 8.13 -21.08 -5.68
C SER A 94 8.13 -19.57 -5.95
N PHE A 95 9.11 -18.84 -5.43
CA PHE A 95 9.25 -17.41 -5.69
C PHE A 95 9.75 -17.16 -7.11
N LYS A 96 10.77 -17.88 -7.55
CA LYS A 96 11.26 -17.80 -8.94
C LYS A 96 10.12 -18.10 -9.93
N LYS A 97 9.34 -19.15 -9.70
CA LYS A 97 8.19 -19.50 -10.54
C LYS A 97 7.14 -18.38 -10.60
N PHE A 98 6.80 -17.78 -9.47
CA PHE A 98 5.86 -16.64 -9.44
C PHE A 98 6.37 -15.41 -10.19
N LEU A 99 7.68 -15.16 -10.13
CA LEU A 99 8.33 -14.06 -10.84
C LEU A 99 8.52 -14.35 -12.35
N GLY A 100 8.40 -15.59 -12.77
CA GLY A 100 8.74 -16.04 -14.13
C GLY A 100 10.24 -16.02 -14.38
N LEU A 101 11.06 -16.25 -13.35
CA LEU A 101 12.51 -16.34 -13.45
C LEU A 101 12.96 -17.78 -13.67
N PRO A 102 13.95 -18.05 -14.57
CA PRO A 102 14.59 -19.36 -14.67
C PRO A 102 15.23 -19.77 -13.35
N PHE A 103 15.21 -21.07 -13.04
CA PHE A 103 15.72 -21.57 -11.75
C PHE A 103 17.23 -21.49 -11.64
N ASP A 104 17.94 -21.60 -12.76
CA ASP A 104 19.39 -21.56 -12.89
C ASP A 104 19.97 -20.13 -12.92
N GLN A 105 19.13 -19.10 -13.06
CA GLN A 105 19.58 -17.72 -13.11
C GLN A 105 19.38 -17.00 -11.76
N PRO A 106 20.29 -16.07 -11.41
CA PRO A 106 20.13 -15.26 -10.19
C PRO A 106 18.93 -14.30 -10.32
N SER A 107 18.36 -13.96 -9.17
CA SER A 107 17.31 -12.92 -9.06
C SER A 107 17.86 -11.53 -9.35
N PRO A 108 16.97 -10.53 -9.55
CA PRO A 108 17.37 -9.13 -9.43
C PRO A 108 18.02 -8.88 -8.06
N ASP A 109 19.11 -8.13 -8.04
CA ASP A 109 19.80 -7.77 -6.82
C ASP A 109 18.99 -6.79 -5.93
N HIS A 110 19.33 -6.71 -4.66
CA HIS A 110 18.67 -5.81 -3.71
C HIS A 110 18.72 -4.34 -4.12
N SER A 111 19.80 -3.92 -4.79
CA SER A 111 19.95 -2.54 -5.27
C SER A 111 18.99 -2.23 -6.44
N THR A 112 18.65 -3.23 -7.23
CA THR A 112 17.65 -3.14 -8.31
C THR A 112 16.24 -2.93 -7.73
N PHE A 113 15.85 -3.68 -6.69
CA PHE A 113 14.58 -3.46 -5.98
C PHE A 113 14.53 -2.08 -5.33
N CYS A 114 15.61 -1.64 -4.69
CA CYS A 114 15.71 -0.31 -4.09
C CYS A 114 15.56 0.80 -5.16
N ARG A 115 16.27 0.71 -6.29
CA ARG A 115 16.16 1.65 -7.40
C ARG A 115 14.78 1.66 -8.03
N PHE A 116 14.18 0.48 -8.23
CA PHE A 116 12.81 0.37 -8.75
C PHE A 116 11.83 1.11 -7.85
N ARG A 117 11.82 0.82 -6.54
CA ARG A 117 10.95 1.50 -5.57
C ARG A 117 11.14 3.01 -5.56
N SER A 118 12.38 3.50 -5.65
CA SER A 118 12.68 4.93 -5.62
C SER A 118 12.25 5.68 -6.89
N ARG A 119 12.08 4.97 -8.01
CA ARG A 119 11.61 5.53 -9.28
C ARG A 119 10.09 5.46 -9.46
N LEU A 120 9.41 4.62 -8.69
CA LEU A 120 7.96 4.58 -8.71
C LEU A 120 7.37 5.88 -8.13
N SER A 121 6.41 6.46 -8.83
CA SER A 121 5.65 7.60 -8.33
C SER A 121 4.39 7.15 -7.60
N LYS A 122 3.93 7.97 -6.64
CA LYS A 122 2.62 7.78 -5.97
C LYS A 122 1.50 7.64 -7.01
N LYS A 123 1.49 8.52 -8.03
CA LYS A 123 0.47 8.51 -9.10
C LYS A 123 0.46 7.19 -9.87
N ALA A 124 1.62 6.64 -10.21
CA ALA A 124 1.72 5.35 -10.88
C ALA A 124 1.14 4.23 -10.03
N MET A 125 1.54 4.17 -8.76
CA MET A 125 1.06 3.12 -7.85
C MET A 125 -0.45 3.22 -7.56
N ILE A 126 -1.02 4.42 -7.49
CA ILE A 126 -2.47 4.60 -7.38
C ILE A 126 -3.16 4.04 -8.63
N LYS A 127 -2.68 4.35 -9.85
CA LYS A 127 -3.24 3.81 -11.09
C LYS A 127 -3.19 2.28 -11.14
N ILE A 128 -2.07 1.69 -10.72
CA ILE A 128 -1.92 0.23 -10.68
C ILE A 128 -2.91 -0.40 -9.68
N ASN A 129 -3.07 0.19 -8.51
CA ASN A 129 -4.06 -0.27 -7.53
C ASN A 129 -5.50 -0.12 -8.05
N SER A 130 -5.79 0.98 -8.75
CA SER A 130 -7.10 1.19 -9.41
C SER A 130 -7.36 0.12 -10.47
N GLU A 131 -6.36 -0.24 -11.26
CA GLU A 131 -6.49 -1.31 -12.27
C GLU A 131 -6.85 -2.66 -11.62
N VAL A 132 -6.20 -3.02 -10.51
CA VAL A 132 -6.53 -4.24 -9.76
C VAL A 132 -8.00 -4.25 -9.32
N LEU A 133 -8.47 -3.14 -8.77
CA LEU A 133 -9.86 -3.02 -8.31
C LEU A 133 -10.86 -2.98 -9.47
N LEU A 134 -10.49 -2.38 -10.60
CA LEU A 134 -11.29 -2.38 -11.81
C LEU A 134 -11.47 -3.81 -12.35
N GLN A 135 -10.40 -4.60 -12.44
CA GLN A 135 -10.48 -6.01 -12.85
C GLN A 135 -11.36 -6.83 -11.90
N PHE A 136 -11.33 -6.56 -10.59
CA PHE A 136 -12.23 -7.20 -9.63
C PHE A 136 -13.69 -6.80 -9.86
N SER A 137 -13.96 -5.53 -10.14
CA SER A 137 -15.30 -5.05 -10.48
C SER A 137 -15.83 -5.70 -11.77
N GLN A 138 -14.99 -5.85 -12.79
CA GLN A 138 -15.33 -6.54 -14.03
C GLN A 138 -15.66 -8.03 -13.83
N LYS A 139 -15.14 -8.65 -12.74
CA LYS A 139 -15.47 -10.00 -12.31
C LYS A 139 -16.72 -10.08 -11.41
N GLY A 140 -17.50 -9.00 -11.33
CA GLY A 140 -18.78 -8.95 -10.61
C GLY A 140 -18.69 -8.60 -9.13
N LEU A 141 -17.54 -8.11 -8.63
CA LEU A 141 -17.45 -7.66 -7.24
C LEU A 141 -17.92 -6.21 -7.09
N THR A 142 -18.90 -5.96 -6.23
CA THR A 142 -19.41 -4.62 -5.92
C THR A 142 -18.51 -3.96 -4.89
N ILE A 143 -17.87 -2.82 -5.22
CA ILE A 143 -16.82 -2.22 -4.38
C ILE A 143 -17.19 -0.81 -3.86
N HIS A 144 -18.35 -0.23 -4.21
CA HIS A 144 -18.64 1.20 -4.00
C HIS A 144 -19.90 1.52 -3.20
N GLU A 145 -20.67 0.54 -2.76
CA GLU A 145 -21.91 0.81 -2.00
C GLU A 145 -21.65 1.56 -0.69
N GLY A 146 -20.51 1.33 -0.07
CA GLY A 146 -20.10 2.06 1.12
C GLY A 146 -18.63 1.81 1.45
N ILE A 147 -18.03 2.81 2.09
CA ILE A 147 -16.65 2.74 2.54
C ILE A 147 -16.53 3.07 4.02
N ALA A 148 -15.63 2.40 4.71
CA ALA A 148 -15.23 2.72 6.08
C ALA A 148 -13.88 3.45 6.06
N VAL A 149 -13.83 4.65 6.64
CA VAL A 149 -12.62 5.47 6.71
C VAL A 149 -12.15 5.53 8.16
N ASP A 150 -10.85 5.30 8.36
CA ASP A 150 -10.20 5.41 9.67
C ASP A 150 -8.70 5.67 9.52
N ALA A 151 -8.03 5.99 10.65
CA ALA A 151 -6.61 6.22 10.70
C ALA A 151 -5.94 5.45 11.85
N ARG A 152 -4.71 4.98 11.60
CA ARG A 152 -3.89 4.38 12.65
C ARG A 152 -2.52 5.03 12.72
N LEU A 153 -1.91 4.93 13.90
CA LEU A 153 -0.54 5.32 14.11
C LEU A 153 0.42 4.26 13.54
N VAL A 154 1.49 4.74 12.92
CA VAL A 154 2.61 3.96 12.41
C VAL A 154 3.87 4.53 13.03
N LEU A 155 4.60 3.73 13.81
CA LEU A 155 5.83 4.18 14.45
C LEU A 155 6.89 4.58 13.41
N SER A 156 7.68 5.59 13.71
CA SER A 156 8.79 6.00 12.86
C SER A 156 9.82 4.88 12.66
N ALA A 157 10.47 4.88 11.50
CA ALA A 157 11.60 3.98 11.19
C ALA A 157 12.80 4.20 12.12
N SER A 158 12.97 5.40 12.64
CA SER A 158 14.10 5.81 13.48
C SER A 158 13.65 6.45 14.79
N HIS A 159 14.57 6.55 15.73
CA HIS A 159 14.34 7.33 16.96
C HIS A 159 14.13 8.81 16.63
N PRO A 160 13.31 9.54 17.42
CA PRO A 160 13.11 10.95 17.25
C PRO A 160 14.42 11.74 17.41
N LEU A 161 14.61 12.72 16.56
CA LEU A 161 15.68 13.69 16.67
C LEU A 161 15.32 14.76 17.71
N ARG A 162 16.32 15.43 18.29
CA ARG A 162 16.09 16.65 19.06
C ARG A 162 15.46 17.71 18.17
N ASN A 163 14.55 18.52 18.74
CA ASN A 163 13.76 19.48 17.95
C ASN A 163 14.61 20.42 17.09
N GLU A 164 15.71 20.92 17.66
CA GLU A 164 16.64 21.82 16.95
C GLU A 164 17.37 21.13 15.81
N GLU A 165 17.85 19.89 16.02
CA GLU A 165 18.51 19.09 14.99
C GLU A 165 17.52 18.76 13.86
N ARG A 166 16.28 18.39 14.23
CA ARG A 166 15.21 18.11 13.26
C ARG A 166 14.90 19.33 12.40
N LYS A 167 14.78 20.51 13.02
CA LYS A 167 14.50 21.76 12.31
C LYS A 167 15.62 22.10 11.32
N LYS A 168 16.89 22.07 11.76
CA LYS A 168 18.06 22.31 10.89
C LYS A 168 18.14 21.34 9.71
N LEU A 169 17.89 20.04 9.94
CA LEU A 169 17.90 19.03 8.86
C LEU A 169 16.73 19.21 7.91
N LYS A 170 15.56 19.63 8.37
CA LYS A 170 14.40 19.90 7.54
C LYS A 170 14.66 21.11 6.63
N GLU A 171 15.10 22.21 7.19
CA GLU A 171 15.48 23.42 6.46
C GLU A 171 16.56 23.12 5.39
N LYS A 172 17.62 22.37 5.76
CA LYS A 172 18.64 21.94 4.81
C LYS A 172 18.10 21.13 3.65
N ARG A 173 17.07 20.31 3.85
CA ARG A 173 16.44 19.49 2.79
C ARG A 173 15.54 20.31 1.85
N GLU A 174 15.06 21.45 2.30
CA GLU A 174 14.22 22.35 1.49
C GLU A 174 15.06 23.20 0.53
N THR A 175 16.36 23.36 0.79
CA THR A 175 17.29 24.08 -0.11
C THR A 175 17.64 23.22 -1.33
N PRO A 176 17.86 23.84 -2.52
CA PRO A 176 18.29 23.12 -3.71
C PRO A 176 19.58 22.33 -3.50
N GLU A 177 20.56 22.93 -2.81
CA GLU A 177 21.85 22.31 -2.49
C GLU A 177 21.70 21.14 -1.51
N GLY A 178 20.70 21.17 -0.64
CA GLY A 178 20.40 20.11 0.32
C GLY A 178 19.77 18.87 -0.30
N LYS A 179 19.40 18.89 -1.58
CA LYS A 179 18.78 17.76 -2.29
C LYS A 179 19.78 16.89 -3.03
N LEU A 180 20.97 17.43 -3.32
CA LEU A 180 22.00 16.76 -4.09
C LEU A 180 23.28 16.59 -3.24
N ASP A 181 24.04 15.54 -3.50
CA ASP A 181 25.38 15.36 -2.96
C ASP A 181 26.43 16.17 -3.78
N LYS A 182 27.70 16.11 -3.35
CA LYS A 182 28.81 16.79 -4.02
C LYS A 182 28.98 16.40 -5.49
N ASN A 183 28.41 15.27 -5.91
CA ASN A 183 28.48 14.74 -7.27
C ASN A 183 27.16 14.96 -8.04
N GLY A 184 26.26 15.80 -7.55
CA GLY A 184 24.96 16.06 -8.16
C GLY A 184 23.96 14.91 -8.06
N LYS A 185 24.22 13.90 -7.22
CA LYS A 185 23.29 12.78 -6.99
C LYS A 185 22.33 13.11 -5.85
N PRO A 186 21.07 12.62 -5.90
CA PRO A 186 20.12 12.80 -4.81
C PRO A 186 20.68 12.32 -3.47
N LEU A 187 20.63 13.19 -2.47
CA LEU A 187 21.09 12.86 -1.12
C LEU A 187 20.29 11.69 -0.54
N LYS A 188 21.02 10.71 -0.01
CA LYS A 188 20.41 9.62 0.78
C LYS A 188 20.10 10.15 2.18
N PHE A 189 18.83 10.13 2.54
CA PHE A 189 18.39 10.55 3.88
C PHE A 189 18.39 9.34 4.81
N SER A 190 19.28 9.32 5.78
CA SER A 190 19.40 8.28 6.80
C SER A 190 18.53 8.55 8.05
N ARG A 191 18.03 9.78 8.20
CA ARG A 191 17.25 10.22 9.36
C ARG A 191 15.85 10.64 8.96
N ASP A 192 14.87 10.28 9.79
CA ASP A 192 13.48 10.68 9.64
C ASP A 192 13.28 12.08 10.25
N VAL A 193 12.90 13.04 9.40
CA VAL A 193 12.53 14.40 9.83
C VAL A 193 11.07 14.72 9.51
N GLU A 194 10.36 13.78 8.87
CA GLU A 194 9.00 13.95 8.39
C GLU A 194 7.97 13.36 9.36
N SER A 195 8.37 12.41 10.21
CA SER A 195 7.54 11.94 11.34
C SER A 195 7.32 13.05 12.37
N ASP A 196 6.22 12.94 13.09
CA ASP A 196 5.87 13.92 14.12
C ASP A 196 5.29 13.28 15.37
N TRP A 197 5.13 14.09 16.43
CA TRP A 197 4.55 13.66 17.68
C TRP A 197 3.04 13.78 17.69
N THR A 198 2.39 12.84 18.32
CA THR A 198 0.97 12.89 18.69
C THR A 198 0.77 12.21 20.04
N ILE A 199 -0.31 12.56 20.73
CA ILE A 199 -0.72 11.92 21.98
C ILE A 199 -1.95 11.08 21.71
N LYS A 200 -1.91 9.81 22.13
CA LYS A 200 -3.07 8.90 22.09
C LYS A 200 -3.12 8.11 23.39
N ASN A 201 -4.27 8.14 24.08
CA ASN A 201 -4.46 7.51 25.38
C ASN A 201 -3.35 7.93 26.38
N ASP A 202 -3.10 9.23 26.48
CA ASP A 202 -2.09 9.87 27.35
C ASP A 202 -0.63 9.41 27.13
N LYS A 203 -0.38 8.71 26.02
CA LYS A 203 0.96 8.27 25.63
C LYS A 203 1.45 9.02 24.40
N PRO A 204 2.68 9.59 24.45
CA PRO A 204 3.27 10.22 23.28
C PRO A 204 3.72 9.16 22.26
N HIS A 205 3.43 9.40 21.00
CA HIS A 205 3.83 8.57 19.87
C HIS A 205 4.57 9.43 18.84
N TYR A 206 5.73 8.97 18.40
CA TYR A 206 6.49 9.58 17.31
C TYR A 206 6.39 8.72 16.06
N GLY A 207 5.89 9.28 14.98
CA GLY A 207 5.73 8.53 13.75
C GLY A 207 4.85 9.21 12.71
N LEU A 208 4.15 8.37 11.98
CA LEU A 208 3.26 8.71 10.89
C LEU A 208 1.83 8.23 11.23
N LYS A 209 0.87 8.67 10.44
CA LYS A 209 -0.49 8.11 10.38
C LYS A 209 -0.73 7.50 9.01
N GLU A 210 -1.34 6.34 9.00
CA GLU A 210 -1.93 5.72 7.81
C GLU A 210 -3.43 5.93 7.86
N HIS A 211 -3.95 6.71 6.92
CA HIS A 211 -5.39 6.87 6.68
C HIS A 211 -5.79 5.82 5.65
N ALA A 212 -6.86 5.11 5.90
CA ALA A 212 -7.33 4.03 5.04
C ALA A 212 -8.82 4.12 4.77
N SER A 213 -9.22 3.79 3.56
CA SER A 213 -10.59 3.62 3.14
C SER A 213 -10.80 2.19 2.66
N VAL A 214 -11.74 1.50 3.29
CA VAL A 214 -12.00 0.07 3.06
C VAL A 214 -13.45 -0.13 2.62
N ASP A 215 -13.66 -0.89 1.56
CA ASP A 215 -14.98 -1.32 1.10
C ASP A 215 -15.69 -2.16 2.18
N ILE A 216 -16.98 -1.86 2.44
CA ILE A 216 -17.75 -2.52 3.50
C ILE A 216 -18.26 -3.91 3.16
N HIS A 217 -18.30 -4.29 1.87
CA HIS A 217 -18.77 -5.60 1.41
C HIS A 217 -17.68 -6.65 1.42
N HIS A 218 -16.64 -6.40 0.66
CA HIS A 218 -15.57 -7.36 0.46
C HIS A 218 -14.34 -7.05 1.29
N GLY A 219 -14.27 -5.84 1.89
CA GLY A 219 -13.15 -5.37 2.69
C GLY A 219 -11.88 -5.13 1.88
N PHE A 220 -12.00 -4.73 0.63
CA PHE A 220 -10.88 -4.26 -0.17
C PHE A 220 -10.40 -2.90 0.31
N LEU A 221 -9.11 -2.71 0.35
CA LEU A 221 -8.50 -1.43 0.64
C LEU A 221 -8.54 -0.56 -0.62
N LEU A 222 -9.39 0.47 -0.62
CA LEU A 222 -9.63 1.30 -1.80
C LEU A 222 -8.64 2.45 -1.90
N ALA A 223 -8.33 3.10 -0.79
CA ALA A 223 -7.38 4.19 -0.73
C ALA A 223 -6.56 4.17 0.55
N THR A 224 -5.32 4.63 0.45
CA THR A 224 -4.46 4.89 1.61
C THR A 224 -3.70 6.20 1.44
N GLU A 225 -3.42 6.86 2.58
CA GLU A 225 -2.55 8.03 2.64
C GLU A 225 -1.66 7.96 3.87
N ILE A 226 -0.42 8.45 3.75
CA ILE A 226 0.53 8.54 4.87
C ILE A 226 0.80 10.02 5.18
N THR A 227 0.67 10.38 6.43
CA THR A 227 0.89 11.74 6.91
C THR A 227 1.74 11.75 8.19
N PRO A 228 2.32 12.90 8.58
CA PRO A 228 2.88 13.05 9.92
C PRO A 228 1.81 12.76 11.00
N ALA A 229 2.22 12.17 12.12
CA ALA A 229 1.27 11.78 13.18
C ALA A 229 0.52 12.95 13.82
N SER A 230 1.03 14.18 13.72
CA SER A 230 0.39 15.40 14.21
C SER A 230 -0.84 15.85 13.42
N HIS A 231 -1.00 15.38 12.18
CA HIS A 231 -2.15 15.76 11.36
C HIS A 231 -3.44 15.17 11.91
N HIS A 232 -4.51 15.98 11.93
CA HIS A 232 -5.81 15.54 12.43
C HIS A 232 -6.51 14.63 11.41
N ASP A 233 -7.08 13.52 11.87
CA ASP A 233 -7.66 12.47 11.00
C ASP A 233 -8.80 13.00 10.13
N SER A 234 -9.63 13.91 10.67
CA SER A 234 -10.79 14.47 9.98
C SER A 234 -10.46 15.21 8.68
N LEU A 235 -9.24 15.72 8.54
CA LEU A 235 -8.79 16.42 7.33
C LEU A 235 -8.68 15.50 6.11
N TYR A 236 -8.56 14.19 6.35
CA TYR A 236 -8.29 13.21 5.30
C TYR A 236 -9.51 12.43 4.84
N LEU A 237 -10.69 12.65 5.44
CA LEU A 237 -11.93 11.99 4.98
C LEU A 237 -12.27 12.37 3.52
N PRO A 238 -12.27 13.65 3.11
CA PRO A 238 -12.52 14.03 1.73
C PRO A 238 -11.52 13.41 0.76
N TYR A 239 -10.23 13.43 1.13
CA TYR A 239 -9.17 12.84 0.32
C TYR A 239 -9.35 11.31 0.15
N CYS A 240 -9.53 10.58 1.24
CA CYS A 240 -9.73 9.13 1.21
C CYS A 240 -10.98 8.75 0.42
N THR A 241 -12.05 9.53 0.56
CA THR A 241 -13.30 9.30 -0.18
C THR A 241 -13.08 9.50 -1.68
N ALA A 242 -12.50 10.63 -2.10
CA ALA A 242 -12.21 10.90 -3.50
C ALA A 242 -11.24 9.88 -4.11
N ALA A 243 -10.18 9.51 -3.38
CA ALA A 243 -9.20 8.52 -3.81
C ALA A 243 -9.75 7.08 -3.88
N SER A 244 -10.93 6.82 -3.32
CA SER A 244 -11.62 5.52 -3.37
C SER A 244 -12.47 5.33 -4.62
N CYS A 245 -12.64 6.34 -5.46
CA CYS A 245 -13.39 6.26 -6.71
C CYS A 245 -12.53 5.61 -7.80
N HIS A 246 -12.67 4.30 -7.97
CA HIS A 246 -11.90 3.51 -8.98
C HIS A 246 -12.72 3.12 -10.21
N THR A 247 -14.02 3.30 -10.16
CA THR A 247 -14.95 3.04 -11.26
C THR A 247 -15.87 4.24 -11.48
N ALA A 248 -16.71 4.20 -12.51
CA ALA A 248 -17.72 5.23 -12.76
C ALA A 248 -18.86 5.23 -11.71
N GLN A 249 -18.95 4.22 -10.86
CA GLN A 249 -19.98 4.15 -9.82
C GLN A 249 -19.61 5.05 -8.63
N PRO A 250 -20.52 5.92 -8.18
CA PRO A 250 -20.29 6.79 -7.04
C PRO A 250 -20.29 5.98 -5.73
N ILE A 251 -19.59 6.50 -4.72
CA ILE A 251 -19.65 5.97 -3.37
C ILE A 251 -20.98 6.34 -2.74
N GLY A 252 -21.77 5.34 -2.32
CA GLY A 252 -23.08 5.56 -1.75
C GLY A 252 -23.03 6.13 -0.33
N LYS A 253 -22.14 5.62 0.54
CA LYS A 253 -22.07 6.00 1.96
C LYS A 253 -20.66 5.95 2.52
N VAL A 254 -20.32 6.90 3.40
CA VAL A 254 -19.04 6.93 4.13
C VAL A 254 -19.29 6.70 5.62
N TYR A 255 -18.66 5.66 6.17
CA TYR A 255 -18.69 5.34 7.59
C TYR A 255 -17.39 5.80 8.25
N ALA A 256 -17.48 6.63 9.28
CA ALA A 256 -16.33 7.12 10.04
C ALA A 256 -16.66 7.29 11.52
N ASP A 257 -15.63 7.37 12.36
CA ASP A 257 -15.80 7.52 13.80
C ASP A 257 -16.16 8.97 14.21
N LYS A 258 -16.30 9.18 15.53
CA LYS A 258 -16.59 10.50 16.12
C LYS A 258 -15.49 11.55 15.87
N GLY A 259 -14.25 11.11 15.61
CA GLY A 259 -13.12 11.99 15.32
C GLY A 259 -13.28 12.73 13.99
N TYR A 260 -14.09 12.19 13.08
CA TYR A 260 -14.38 12.80 11.78
C TYR A 260 -15.61 13.72 11.81
N PHE A 261 -16.30 13.80 12.95
CA PHE A 261 -17.50 14.63 13.09
C PHE A 261 -17.14 16.13 13.00
N GLY A 262 -17.80 16.83 12.10
CA GLY A 262 -17.63 18.28 11.89
C GLY A 262 -18.31 18.75 10.63
N GLU A 263 -18.62 20.05 10.60
CA GLU A 263 -19.32 20.68 9.47
C GLU A 263 -18.57 20.50 8.13
N PRO A 264 -17.23 20.68 8.03
CA PRO A 264 -16.54 20.53 6.75
C PRO A 264 -16.74 19.16 6.12
N ASN A 265 -16.68 18.07 6.90
CA ASN A 265 -16.85 16.71 6.38
C ASN A 265 -18.32 16.44 5.98
N ARG A 266 -19.28 16.94 6.74
CA ARG A 266 -20.71 16.81 6.41
C ARG A 266 -21.06 17.57 5.14
N THR A 267 -20.57 18.80 4.99
CA THR A 267 -20.74 19.60 3.78
C THR A 267 -20.12 18.90 2.58
N PHE A 268 -18.90 18.36 2.72
CA PHE A 268 -18.26 17.59 1.66
C PHE A 268 -19.12 16.39 1.21
N LEU A 269 -19.63 15.60 2.15
CA LEU A 269 -20.49 14.45 1.82
C LEU A 269 -21.80 14.88 1.14
N CYS A 270 -22.45 15.94 1.65
CA CYS A 270 -23.68 16.48 1.09
C CYS A 270 -23.47 16.97 -0.35
N LEU A 271 -22.44 17.77 -0.61
CA LEU A 271 -22.12 18.30 -1.95
C LEU A 271 -21.78 17.21 -2.98
N ASN A 272 -21.30 16.07 -2.53
CA ASN A 272 -20.98 14.92 -3.39
C ASN A 272 -22.10 13.87 -3.42
N HIS A 273 -23.27 14.16 -2.86
CA HIS A 273 -24.42 13.24 -2.78
C HIS A 273 -24.10 11.90 -2.10
N ILE A 274 -23.19 11.91 -1.12
CA ILE A 274 -22.78 10.74 -0.35
C ILE A 274 -23.52 10.72 0.99
N GLU A 275 -24.10 9.58 1.35
CA GLU A 275 -24.79 9.43 2.63
C GLU A 275 -23.83 9.54 3.81
N ASP A 276 -24.18 10.35 4.79
CA ASP A 276 -23.42 10.59 6.01
C ASP A 276 -23.55 9.44 6.99
N GLY A 277 -22.49 8.63 7.10
CA GLY A 277 -22.29 7.57 8.09
C GLY A 277 -21.29 7.96 9.19
N ILE A 278 -20.99 9.25 9.42
CA ILE A 278 -20.09 9.69 10.49
C ILE A 278 -20.82 9.59 11.84
N MET A 279 -20.18 8.97 12.83
CA MET A 279 -20.72 8.83 14.18
C MET A 279 -20.89 10.22 14.82
N ARG A 280 -22.01 10.43 15.50
CA ARG A 280 -22.28 11.64 16.27
C ARG A 280 -21.53 11.64 17.59
N LYS A 281 -21.14 12.82 18.07
CA LYS A 281 -20.55 13.00 19.40
C LYS A 281 -21.28 14.10 20.16
N ASP A 282 -21.17 14.08 21.49
CA ASP A 282 -21.58 15.19 22.33
C ASP A 282 -20.79 16.45 21.92
N THR A 283 -21.50 17.57 21.89
CA THR A 283 -20.91 18.90 21.72
C THR A 283 -21.10 19.70 23.01
N THR A 284 -20.50 20.88 23.10
CA THR A 284 -20.69 21.79 24.22
C THR A 284 -22.13 22.24 24.37
N THR A 285 -22.88 22.28 23.26
CA THR A 285 -24.26 22.80 23.20
C THR A 285 -25.33 21.72 23.17
N ALA A 286 -24.99 20.49 22.79
CA ALA A 286 -25.98 19.41 22.63
C ALA A 286 -25.37 18.03 22.94
N LYS A 287 -26.13 17.23 23.71
CA LYS A 287 -25.83 15.82 23.92
C LYS A 287 -26.51 14.95 22.87
N ILE A 288 -25.88 13.81 22.52
CA ILE A 288 -26.46 12.87 21.57
C ILE A 288 -27.73 12.23 22.15
N THR A 289 -28.75 12.13 21.31
CA THR A 289 -30.03 11.52 21.61
C THR A 289 -29.92 9.99 21.67
N HIS A 290 -30.95 9.32 22.21
CA HIS A 290 -31.03 7.86 22.19
C HIS A 290 -30.99 7.31 20.75
N PHE A 291 -31.69 7.95 19.82
CA PHE A 291 -31.69 7.56 18.40
C PHE A 291 -30.29 7.65 17.77
N GLU A 292 -29.54 8.72 18.06
CA GLU A 292 -28.16 8.88 17.58
C GLU A 292 -27.20 7.85 18.20
N LYS A 293 -27.42 7.44 19.44
CA LYS A 293 -26.68 6.34 20.08
C LYS A 293 -26.89 5.03 19.32
N GLU A 294 -28.14 4.69 19.00
CA GLU A 294 -28.47 3.50 18.23
C GLU A 294 -27.92 3.56 16.78
N ARG A 295 -28.00 4.75 16.16
CA ARG A 295 -27.34 5.00 14.86
C ARG A 295 -25.83 4.75 14.95
N ASN A 296 -25.17 5.27 15.98
CA ASN A 296 -23.73 5.06 16.20
C ASN A 296 -23.36 3.60 16.37
N LYS A 297 -24.17 2.80 17.09
CA LYS A 297 -23.96 1.35 17.21
C LYS A 297 -24.02 0.63 15.85
N ARG A 298 -24.97 1.01 14.99
CA ARG A 298 -25.08 0.45 13.62
C ARG A 298 -23.87 0.82 12.77
N ILE A 299 -23.41 2.07 12.84
CA ILE A 299 -22.21 2.55 12.14
C ILE A 299 -20.96 1.81 12.63
N SER A 300 -20.79 1.65 13.93
CA SER A 300 -19.64 0.94 14.52
C SER A 300 -19.50 -0.48 13.99
N LYS A 301 -20.63 -1.22 13.84
CA LYS A 301 -20.63 -2.57 13.26
C LYS A 301 -20.12 -2.59 11.81
N LYS A 302 -20.41 -1.56 11.00
CA LYS A 302 -19.91 -1.45 9.61
C LYS A 302 -18.47 -1.03 9.58
N ARG A 303 -18.05 -0.13 10.48
CA ARG A 303 -16.65 0.32 10.59
C ARG A 303 -15.66 -0.77 11.01
N TYR A 304 -16.13 -1.83 11.67
CA TYR A 304 -15.26 -2.94 12.08
C TYR A 304 -14.38 -3.47 10.93
N ILE A 305 -14.81 -3.35 9.68
CA ILE A 305 -14.04 -3.80 8.51
C ILE A 305 -12.69 -3.08 8.35
N VAL A 306 -12.62 -1.78 8.63
CA VAL A 306 -11.35 -1.04 8.54
C VAL A 306 -10.43 -1.38 9.72
N GLU A 307 -10.98 -1.62 10.90
CA GLU A 307 -10.23 -2.09 12.06
C GLU A 307 -9.67 -3.51 11.80
N GLN A 308 -10.45 -4.37 11.15
CA GLN A 308 -9.99 -5.69 10.70
C GLN A 308 -8.83 -5.55 9.69
N TYR A 309 -8.92 -4.63 8.72
CA TYR A 309 -7.79 -4.35 7.82
C TYR A 309 -6.53 -3.98 8.61
N PHE A 310 -6.64 -3.05 9.56
CA PHE A 310 -5.49 -2.64 10.36
C PHE A 310 -4.89 -3.79 11.17
N GLY A 311 -5.73 -4.62 11.78
CA GLY A 311 -5.29 -5.82 12.49
C GLY A 311 -4.57 -6.83 11.58
N LEU A 312 -5.16 -7.16 10.43
CA LEU A 312 -4.58 -8.10 9.47
C LEU A 312 -3.26 -7.59 8.87
N SER A 313 -3.20 -6.30 8.53
CA SER A 313 -1.96 -5.71 7.99
C SER A 313 -0.84 -5.62 9.04
N HIS A 314 -1.18 -5.43 10.30
CA HIS A 314 -0.24 -5.51 11.41
C HIS A 314 0.34 -6.93 11.54
N LEU A 315 -0.55 -7.95 11.61
CA LEU A 315 -0.16 -9.35 11.81
C LEU A 315 0.62 -9.90 10.61
N TYR A 316 0.10 -9.70 9.40
CA TYR A 316 0.61 -10.40 8.21
C TYR A 316 1.57 -9.58 7.35
N GLN A 317 1.59 -8.25 7.50
CA GLN A 317 2.42 -7.38 6.67
C GLN A 317 3.39 -6.48 7.45
N GLY A 318 3.45 -6.63 8.78
CA GLY A 318 4.35 -5.87 9.64
C GLY A 318 4.12 -4.36 9.64
N ALA A 319 2.88 -3.94 9.47
CA ALA A 319 2.51 -2.55 9.20
C ALA A 319 2.44 -1.63 10.44
N PHE A 320 3.08 -1.98 11.53
CA PHE A 320 3.11 -1.19 12.77
C PHE A 320 4.22 -0.15 12.81
N ARG A 321 5.25 -0.30 11.96
CA ARG A 321 6.40 0.59 11.88
C ARG A 321 6.70 0.95 10.44
N ALA A 322 7.05 2.21 10.19
CA ALA A 322 7.57 2.68 8.92
C ALA A 322 8.90 1.97 8.59
N ARG A 323 9.11 1.65 7.31
CA ARG A 323 10.34 0.99 6.85
C ARG A 323 11.42 1.98 6.44
N PHE A 324 11.01 3.18 6.08
CA PHE A 324 11.88 4.19 5.46
C PHE A 324 11.79 5.53 6.20
N PRO A 325 12.85 6.35 6.13
CA PRO A 325 12.87 7.65 6.79
C PRO A 325 12.10 8.75 6.04
N ARG A 326 11.53 8.47 4.86
CA ARG A 326 10.80 9.44 4.04
C ARG A 326 9.35 9.04 3.83
N ILE A 327 8.44 10.02 3.94
CA ILE A 327 7.00 9.81 3.72
C ILE A 327 6.73 9.26 2.32
N ILE A 328 7.36 9.83 1.28
CA ILE A 328 7.13 9.37 -0.10
C ILE A 328 7.54 7.90 -0.31
N THR A 329 8.63 7.47 0.29
CA THR A 329 9.07 6.06 0.17
C THR A 329 8.17 5.12 0.98
N ASN A 330 7.71 5.56 2.16
CA ASN A 330 6.70 4.84 2.93
C ASN A 330 5.35 4.80 2.20
N MET A 331 4.97 5.86 1.49
CA MET A 331 3.76 5.88 0.68
C MET A 331 3.79 4.81 -0.43
N ILE A 332 4.92 4.69 -1.14
CA ILE A 332 5.10 3.61 -2.14
C ILE A 332 5.01 2.23 -1.47
N ASP A 333 5.64 2.07 -0.30
CA ASP A 333 5.59 0.83 0.47
C ASP A 333 4.17 0.45 0.89
N VAL A 334 3.37 1.42 1.33
CA VAL A 334 1.97 1.24 1.71
C VAL A 334 1.10 0.92 0.49
N LEU A 335 1.33 1.55 -0.65
CA LEU A 335 0.61 1.24 -1.89
C LEU A 335 0.95 -0.17 -2.43
N CYS A 336 2.20 -0.63 -2.27
CA CYS A 336 2.54 -2.05 -2.52
C CYS A 336 1.82 -2.99 -1.55
N ARG A 337 1.66 -2.58 -0.28
CA ARG A 337 0.91 -3.33 0.74
C ARG A 337 -0.57 -3.38 0.41
N GLN A 338 -1.17 -2.27 -0.03
CA GLN A 338 -2.54 -2.21 -0.52
C GLN A 338 -2.77 -3.22 -1.64
N MET A 339 -1.91 -3.20 -2.65
CA MET A 339 -1.99 -4.16 -3.76
C MET A 339 -1.90 -5.61 -3.27
N ALA A 340 -0.89 -5.92 -2.45
CA ALA A 340 -0.68 -7.26 -1.91
C ALA A 340 -1.88 -7.73 -1.06
N PHE A 341 -2.47 -6.84 -0.25
CA PHE A 341 -3.65 -7.12 0.55
C PHE A 341 -4.87 -7.43 -0.33
N ASN A 342 -5.14 -6.58 -1.32
CA ASN A 342 -6.27 -6.74 -2.22
C ASN A 342 -6.16 -7.99 -3.08
N LEU A 343 -4.99 -8.28 -3.65
CA LEU A 343 -4.74 -9.49 -4.42
C LEU A 343 -4.96 -10.76 -3.60
N PHE A 344 -4.43 -10.79 -2.38
CA PHE A 344 -4.63 -11.94 -1.49
C PHE A 344 -6.09 -12.11 -1.08
N ARG A 345 -6.81 -11.00 -0.83
CA ARG A 345 -8.24 -11.04 -0.49
C ARG A 345 -9.07 -11.45 -1.69
N GLY A 346 -8.82 -10.86 -2.86
CA GLY A 346 -9.48 -11.22 -4.12
C GLY A 346 -9.30 -12.67 -4.50
N SER A 347 -8.09 -13.23 -4.31
CA SER A 347 -7.83 -14.64 -4.59
C SER A 347 -8.66 -15.61 -3.74
N LYS A 348 -9.00 -15.21 -2.51
CA LYS A 348 -9.88 -16.01 -1.63
C LYS A 348 -11.36 -15.93 -2.00
N ILE A 349 -11.78 -14.79 -2.55
CA ILE A 349 -13.20 -14.55 -2.91
C ILE A 349 -13.50 -15.13 -4.30
N LEU A 350 -12.63 -14.89 -5.27
CA LEU A 350 -12.84 -15.26 -6.67
C LEU A 350 -12.42 -16.71 -7.00
N VAL A 351 -11.49 -17.27 -6.21
CA VAL A 351 -11.03 -18.67 -6.35
C VAL A 351 -11.12 -19.33 -4.97
N PRO A 352 -12.33 -19.67 -4.50
CA PRO A 352 -12.49 -20.38 -3.23
C PRO A 352 -11.75 -21.73 -3.25
N ALA A 353 -11.53 -22.30 -2.06
CA ALA A 353 -10.75 -23.52 -1.87
C ALA A 353 -11.48 -24.74 -2.46
#